data_53dec7141e8bf3f4edf378f87ee3f936
#
_entry.id   53dec7141e8bf3f4edf378f87ee3f936
#
_cell.length_a   1.000
_cell.length_b   1.000
_cell.length_c   1.000
_cell.angle_alpha   90.00
_cell.angle_beta   90.00
_cell.angle_gamma   90.00
#
_symmetry.space_group_name_H-M   'P 1'
#
loop_
_entity.id
_entity.type
_entity.pdbx_description
1 polymer ?
#
loop_
_entity_poly.entity_id
_entity_poly.type
_entity_poly.pdbx_seq_one_letter_code
_entity_poly.pdbx_strand_id
1 'polypeptide(L)'
;MIAIILGAFGAHALKKVLTIEQLATFETGVRYQMYHAIFLLFIGLTQDLSLKTKKTIHLLVVFGVLLFSGSIYLLATNDLTAFDFKIIGFVTPIGGLLLIVAWGILLLRILNKKS
;
A
#
# COMPACT_ATOMS: atom_id res chain seq x y z
N MET A 1 7.90 3.51 -8.58
CA MET A 1 9.08 2.75 -9.04
C MET A 1 9.17 1.38 -8.39
N ILE A 2 9.16 1.31 -7.06
CA ILE A 2 9.26 0.03 -6.33
C ILE A 2 8.15 -0.94 -6.70
N ALA A 3 6.91 -0.45 -6.85
CA ALA A 3 5.79 -1.31 -7.24
C ALA A 3 6.00 -1.94 -8.61
N ILE A 4 6.59 -1.21 -9.56
CA ILE A 4 6.87 -1.74 -10.89
C ILE A 4 7.93 -2.84 -10.81
N ILE A 5 8.98 -2.61 -10.02
CA ILE A 5 10.04 -3.60 -9.82
C ILE A 5 9.47 -4.87 -9.20
N LEU A 6 8.66 -4.73 -8.15
CA LEU A 6 8.07 -5.87 -7.47
C LEU A 6 7.04 -6.59 -8.33
N GLY A 7 6.29 -5.85 -9.14
CA GLY A 7 5.33 -6.44 -10.06
C GLY A 7 6.03 -7.29 -11.12
N ALA A 8 7.12 -6.78 -11.69
CA ALA A 8 7.91 -7.54 -12.66
C ALA A 8 8.56 -8.76 -12.01
N PHE A 9 9.10 -8.61 -10.81
CA PHE A 9 9.70 -9.72 -10.07
C PHE A 9 8.68 -10.80 -9.80
N GLY A 10 7.47 -10.43 -9.38
CA GLY A 10 6.39 -11.38 -9.14
C GLY A 10 5.99 -12.12 -10.42
N ALA A 11 5.88 -11.39 -11.54
CA ALA A 11 5.47 -11.99 -12.79
C ALA A 11 6.50 -12.98 -13.37
N HIS A 12 7.79 -12.77 -13.09
CA HIS A 12 8.84 -13.59 -13.67
C HIS A 12 9.46 -14.59 -12.70
N ALA A 13 10.02 -14.11 -11.58
CA ALA A 13 10.76 -14.96 -10.66
C ALA A 13 9.85 -15.70 -9.69
N LEU A 14 8.90 -14.99 -9.06
CA LEU A 14 8.05 -15.58 -8.03
C LEU A 14 7.00 -16.52 -8.61
N LYS A 15 6.60 -16.31 -9.85
CA LYS A 15 5.64 -17.19 -10.52
C LYS A 15 6.11 -18.64 -10.52
N LYS A 16 7.41 -18.88 -10.50
CA LYS A 16 7.99 -20.23 -10.53
C LYS A 16 8.00 -20.91 -9.17
N VAL A 17 7.95 -20.15 -8.09
CA VAL A 17 8.14 -20.67 -6.72
C VAL A 17 6.93 -20.49 -5.81
N LEU A 18 6.00 -19.60 -6.16
CA LEU A 18 4.79 -19.39 -5.38
C LEU A 18 3.61 -20.12 -5.98
N THR A 19 2.67 -20.53 -5.12
CA THR A 19 1.38 -21.03 -5.58
C THR A 19 0.59 -19.92 -6.25
N ILE A 20 -0.48 -20.28 -6.97
CA ILE A 20 -1.36 -19.29 -7.61
C ILE A 20 -1.95 -18.35 -6.55
N GLU A 21 -2.36 -18.88 -5.39
CA GLU A 21 -2.93 -18.09 -4.31
C GLU A 21 -1.90 -17.15 -3.70
N GLN A 22 -0.67 -17.63 -3.46
CA GLN A 22 0.40 -16.82 -2.92
C GLN A 22 0.79 -15.71 -3.87
N LEU A 23 0.85 -16.00 -5.16
CA LEU A 23 1.16 -15.00 -6.18
C LEU A 23 0.07 -13.95 -6.26
N ALA A 24 -1.20 -14.35 -6.19
CA ALA A 24 -2.33 -13.42 -6.19
C ALA A 24 -2.26 -12.48 -4.97
N THR A 25 -1.90 -13.02 -3.81
CA THR A 25 -1.70 -12.21 -2.59
C THR A 25 -0.57 -11.21 -2.78
N PHE A 26 0.55 -11.63 -3.33
CA PHE A 26 1.68 -10.75 -3.62
C PHE A 26 1.26 -9.63 -4.57
N GLU A 27 0.54 -9.97 -5.63
CA GLU A 27 0.05 -8.99 -6.61
C GLU A 27 -0.91 -7.98 -6.00
N THR A 28 -1.72 -8.38 -5.02
CA THR A 28 -2.58 -7.45 -4.29
C THR A 28 -1.75 -6.37 -3.61
N GLY A 29 -0.66 -6.76 -2.94
CA GLY A 29 0.26 -5.80 -2.34
C GLY A 29 0.83 -4.83 -3.35
N VAL A 30 1.23 -5.33 -4.52
CA VAL A 30 1.78 -4.50 -5.60
C VAL A 30 0.73 -3.51 -6.11
N ARG A 31 -0.51 -3.96 -6.34
CA ARG A 31 -1.58 -3.09 -6.82
C ARG A 31 -1.86 -1.96 -5.85
N TYR A 32 -2.00 -2.26 -4.57
CA TYR A 32 -2.28 -1.23 -3.58
C TYR A 32 -1.12 -0.27 -3.40
N GLN A 33 0.10 -0.75 -3.51
CA GLN A 33 1.28 0.11 -3.51
C GLN A 33 1.26 1.07 -4.71
N MET A 34 0.91 0.59 -5.89
CA MET A 34 0.83 1.43 -7.09
C MET A 34 -0.31 2.44 -6.99
N TYR A 35 -1.49 2.02 -6.53
CA TYR A 35 -2.62 2.94 -6.36
C TYR A 35 -2.24 4.11 -5.46
N HIS A 36 -1.52 3.83 -4.38
CA HIS A 36 -1.15 4.86 -3.42
C HIS A 36 0.06 5.67 -3.85
N ALA A 37 0.93 5.12 -4.69
CA ALA A 37 1.99 5.90 -5.32
C ALA A 37 1.39 6.98 -6.22
N ILE A 38 0.38 6.62 -7.03
CA ILE A 38 -0.34 7.56 -7.88
C ILE A 38 -1.13 8.55 -7.04
N PHE A 39 -1.76 8.08 -5.96
CA PHE A 39 -2.48 8.92 -5.00
C PHE A 39 -1.56 10.00 -4.41
N LEU A 40 -0.34 9.62 -4.00
CA LEU A 40 0.63 10.57 -3.47
C LEU A 40 1.08 11.58 -4.51
N LEU A 41 1.21 11.16 -5.77
CA LEU A 41 1.54 12.06 -6.85
C LEU A 41 0.44 13.12 -7.01
N PHE A 42 -0.82 12.69 -6.99
CA PHE A 42 -1.96 13.60 -7.03
C PHE A 42 -1.94 14.58 -5.86
N ILE A 43 -1.73 14.07 -4.64
CA ILE A 43 -1.68 14.90 -3.44
C ILE A 43 -0.57 15.96 -3.54
N GLY A 44 0.59 15.56 -4.07
CA GLY A 44 1.71 16.47 -4.23
C GLY A 44 1.45 17.58 -5.25
N LEU A 45 0.71 17.26 -6.31
CA LEU A 45 0.48 18.20 -7.41
C LEU A 45 -0.75 19.09 -7.22
N THR A 46 -1.72 18.67 -6.41
CA THR A 46 -2.93 19.48 -6.22
C THR A 46 -2.64 20.74 -5.43
N GLN A 47 -3.30 21.83 -5.79
CA GLN A 47 -3.18 23.11 -5.09
C GLN A 47 -4.35 23.34 -4.14
N ASP A 48 -5.27 22.41 -4.07
CA ASP A 48 -6.50 22.53 -3.31
C ASP A 48 -6.36 22.17 -1.84
N LEU A 49 -5.21 21.64 -1.44
CA LEU A 49 -4.96 21.19 -0.07
C LEU A 49 -3.87 22.05 0.57
N SER A 50 -4.06 22.34 1.87
CA SER A 50 -3.02 23.01 2.62
C SER A 50 -1.78 22.11 2.76
N LEU A 51 -0.62 22.73 3.00
CA LEU A 51 0.61 21.98 3.19
C LEU A 51 0.50 21.02 4.39
N LYS A 52 -0.16 21.46 5.47
CA LYS A 52 -0.38 20.63 6.65
C LYS A 52 -1.21 19.37 6.31
N THR A 53 -2.28 19.53 5.55
CA THR A 53 -3.12 18.41 5.12
C THR A 53 -2.34 17.44 4.23
N LYS A 54 -1.59 17.96 3.27
CA LYS A 54 -0.74 17.12 2.40
C LYS A 54 0.24 16.30 3.20
N LYS A 55 0.88 16.92 4.19
CA LYS A 55 1.86 16.25 5.03
C LYS A 55 1.24 15.13 5.85
N THR A 56 0.06 15.38 6.43
CA THR A 56 -0.67 14.37 7.19
C THR A 56 -1.04 13.18 6.31
N ILE A 57 -1.61 13.44 5.13
CA ILE A 57 -1.98 12.38 4.18
C ILE A 57 -0.74 11.60 3.74
N HIS A 58 0.35 12.30 3.44
CA HIS A 58 1.60 11.66 3.04
C HIS A 58 2.10 10.67 4.09
N LEU A 59 2.15 11.08 5.36
CA LEU A 59 2.60 10.21 6.43
C LEU A 59 1.69 9.00 6.61
N LEU A 60 0.37 9.21 6.58
CA LEU A 60 -0.60 8.11 6.69
C LEU A 60 -0.44 7.10 5.56
N VAL A 61 -0.25 7.59 4.33
CA VAL A 61 -0.10 6.71 3.16
C VAL A 61 1.22 5.96 3.21
N VAL A 62 2.33 6.62 3.54
CA VAL A 62 3.64 5.96 3.60
C VAL A 62 3.62 4.85 4.64
N PHE A 63 3.18 5.15 5.88
CA PHE A 63 3.10 4.12 6.91
C PHE A 63 2.05 3.06 6.58
N GLY A 64 0.91 3.48 6.02
CA GLY A 64 -0.14 2.54 5.63
C GLY A 64 0.33 1.55 4.58
N VAL A 65 1.04 2.02 3.54
CA VAL A 65 1.59 1.14 2.50
C VAL A 65 2.66 0.21 3.07
N LEU A 66 3.55 0.74 3.93
CA LEU A 66 4.56 -0.10 4.56
C LEU A 66 3.93 -1.23 5.36
N LEU A 67 2.90 -0.93 6.14
CA LEU A 67 2.23 -1.94 6.97
C LEU A 67 1.32 -2.84 6.15
N PHE A 68 0.59 -2.30 5.19
CA PHE A 68 -0.36 -3.07 4.38
C PHE A 68 0.36 -3.91 3.32
N SER A 69 1.00 -3.27 2.33
CA SER A 69 1.66 -3.98 1.25
C SER A 69 2.91 -4.72 1.73
N GLY A 70 3.66 -4.12 2.66
CA GLY A 70 4.83 -4.77 3.23
C GLY A 70 4.49 -6.07 3.94
N SER A 71 3.44 -6.07 4.78
CA SER A 71 3.00 -7.30 5.45
C SER A 71 2.49 -8.34 4.46
N ILE A 72 1.78 -7.90 3.40
CA ILE A 72 1.31 -8.80 2.35
C ILE A 72 2.47 -9.46 1.64
N TYR A 73 3.54 -8.72 1.32
CA TYR A 73 4.72 -9.31 0.68
C TYR A 73 5.37 -10.37 1.56
N LEU A 74 5.50 -10.09 2.87
CA LEU A 74 6.08 -11.05 3.79
C LEU A 74 5.21 -12.29 3.94
N LEU A 75 3.89 -12.12 4.04
CA LEU A 75 2.97 -13.26 4.17
C LEU A 75 2.93 -14.09 2.90
N ALA A 76 2.90 -13.46 1.72
CA ALA A 76 2.86 -14.17 0.45
C ALA A 76 4.11 -15.01 0.21
N THR A 77 5.27 -14.56 0.71
CA THR A 77 6.55 -15.24 0.52
C THR A 77 6.99 -16.03 1.75
N ASN A 78 6.10 -16.22 2.74
CA ASN A 78 6.44 -16.85 4.01
C ASN A 78 7.07 -18.23 3.83
N ASP A 79 6.56 -19.02 2.90
CA ASP A 79 7.05 -20.38 2.66
C ASP A 79 8.46 -20.42 2.08
N LEU A 80 8.97 -19.29 1.57
CA LEU A 80 10.31 -19.18 1.02
C LEU A 80 11.36 -18.87 2.07
N THR A 81 10.94 -18.63 3.33
CA THR A 81 11.82 -18.22 4.42
C THR A 81 11.69 -19.18 5.58
N ALA A 82 12.69 -19.16 6.48
CA ALA A 82 12.67 -19.94 7.70
C ALA A 82 11.81 -19.29 8.81
N PHE A 83 11.42 -18.03 8.64
CA PHE A 83 10.59 -17.32 9.61
C PHE A 83 9.11 -17.58 9.39
N ASP A 84 8.36 -17.57 10.48
CA ASP A 84 6.90 -17.63 10.43
C ASP A 84 6.34 -16.22 10.54
N PHE A 85 5.90 -15.66 9.40
CA PHE A 85 5.33 -14.32 9.35
C PHE A 85 3.83 -14.27 9.65
N LYS A 86 3.20 -15.40 9.97
CA LYS A 86 1.76 -15.42 10.26
C LYS A 86 1.39 -14.50 11.41
N ILE A 87 2.31 -14.34 12.37
CA ILE A 87 2.09 -13.47 13.54
C ILE A 87 1.90 -12.00 13.13
N ILE A 88 2.43 -11.59 11.97
CA ILE A 88 2.26 -10.21 11.49
C ILE A 88 1.01 -10.03 10.62
N GLY A 89 0.19 -11.07 10.48
CA GLY A 89 -1.05 -10.97 9.72
C GLY A 89 -2.01 -9.90 10.26
N PHE A 90 -1.95 -9.59 11.56
CA PHE A 90 -2.75 -8.54 12.14
C PHE A 90 -2.26 -7.13 11.75
N VAL A 91 -1.05 -6.99 11.23
CA VAL A 91 -0.49 -5.71 10.80
C VAL A 91 -1.16 -5.22 9.52
N THR A 92 -1.55 -6.13 8.65
CA THR A 92 -2.21 -5.78 7.38
C THR A 92 -3.46 -4.93 7.56
N PRO A 93 -4.43 -5.29 8.43
CA PRO A 93 -5.60 -4.44 8.65
C PRO A 93 -5.27 -3.10 9.29
N ILE A 94 -4.22 -3.02 10.11
CA ILE A 94 -3.78 -1.74 10.68
C ILE A 94 -3.30 -0.82 9.55
N GLY A 95 -2.48 -1.34 8.64
CA GLY A 95 -2.04 -0.57 7.48
C GLY A 95 -3.21 -0.15 6.60
N GLY A 96 -4.15 -1.05 6.35
CA GLY A 96 -5.35 -0.74 5.58
C GLY A 96 -6.18 0.37 6.22
N LEU A 97 -6.28 0.37 7.56
CA LEU A 97 -7.01 1.42 8.27
C LEU A 97 -6.35 2.79 8.06
N LEU A 98 -5.02 2.85 8.12
CA LEU A 98 -4.31 4.10 7.85
C LEU A 98 -4.59 4.63 6.45
N LEU A 99 -4.64 3.74 5.46
CA LEU A 99 -4.95 4.11 4.09
C LEU A 99 -6.38 4.63 3.97
N ILE A 100 -7.34 3.98 4.63
CA ILE A 100 -8.73 4.42 4.65
C ILE A 100 -8.85 5.81 5.25
N VAL A 101 -8.15 6.06 6.35
CA VAL A 101 -8.15 7.38 7.01
C VAL A 101 -7.59 8.45 6.06
N ALA A 102 -6.52 8.14 5.34
CA ALA A 102 -5.93 9.07 4.37
C ALA A 102 -6.93 9.46 3.29
N TRP A 103 -7.62 8.49 2.71
CA TRP A 103 -8.66 8.74 1.71
C TRP A 103 -9.83 9.54 2.31
N GLY A 104 -10.22 9.23 3.55
CA GLY A 104 -11.28 9.95 4.25
C GLY A 104 -10.93 11.43 4.46
N ILE A 105 -9.69 11.72 4.84
CA ILE A 105 -9.23 13.10 5.00
C ILE A 105 -9.32 13.85 3.67
N LEU A 106 -8.87 13.23 2.59
CA LEU A 106 -8.95 13.84 1.27
C LEU A 106 -10.39 14.15 0.90
N LEU A 107 -11.30 13.19 1.11
CA LEU A 107 -12.71 13.35 0.79
C LEU A 107 -13.31 14.51 1.57
N LEU A 108 -13.08 14.57 2.88
CA LEU A 108 -13.61 15.62 3.73
C LEU A 108 -13.09 17.00 3.33
N ARG A 109 -11.82 17.10 2.99
CA ARG A 109 -11.24 18.39 2.58
C ARG A 109 -11.79 18.88 1.26
N ILE A 110 -12.01 17.97 0.31
CA ILE A 110 -12.58 18.32 -0.98
C ILE A 110 -14.05 18.76 -0.81
N LEU A 111 -14.84 18.05 0.01
CA LEU A 111 -16.23 18.39 0.27
C LEU A 111 -16.34 19.74 0.98
N ASN A 112 -15.53 20.01 1.97
CA ASN A 112 -15.55 21.26 2.71
C ASN A 112 -15.16 22.45 1.82
N LYS A 113 -14.28 22.24 0.87
CA LYS A 113 -13.89 23.30 -0.05
C LYS A 113 -15.03 23.72 -0.97
N LYS A 114 -15.91 22.78 -1.34
CA LYS A 114 -17.05 23.05 -2.22
C LYS A 114 -18.22 23.72 -1.51
N SER A 115 -18.27 23.63 -0.20
CA SER A 115 -19.33 24.27 0.60
C SER A 115 -18.91 25.66 1.04
#